data_811590d8ba2b73caa275d88c7ddce0b0
#
_entry.id   811590d8ba2b73caa275d88c7ddce0b0
#
_cell.length_a   1.000
_cell.length_b   1.000
_cell.length_c   1.000
_cell.angle_alpha   90.00
_cell.angle_beta   90.00
_cell.angle_gamma   90.00
#
_symmetry.space_group_name_H-M   'P 1'
#
loop_
_entity.id
_entity.type
_entity.pdbx_description
1 polymer ?
#
loop_
_entity_poly.entity_id
_entity_poly.type
_entity_poly.pdbx_seq_one_letter_code
_entity_poly.pdbx_strand_id
1 'polypeptide(L)'
;GMMLAGFCVGADTGVLYIRAEYPEAVEIVKRAVADLGARGWIGTNIQGSGIDFRFKVIKAAGAYVCGEETALLNSIEGKRGEVRTRPPYPAQQGLFNRPTVVNNVETLACVPWVVKNGGAAFAKLGTDKSNGSKLVCLDSGFNRPGMYEVECGTPLGKVIDELGQGFSRPTKALHIGGPLGGIVPMSRINALSIDFETFQ
;
A
#
# COMPACT_ATOMS: atom_id res chain seq x y z
N GLY A 1 -6.79 0.92 -9.84
CA GLY A 1 -7.51 0.79 -8.56
C GLY A 1 -8.14 2.10 -8.13
N MET A 2 -7.35 3.18 -7.97
CA MET A 2 -7.86 4.47 -7.44
C MET A 2 -9.05 5.04 -8.24
N MET A 3 -9.02 5.02 -9.56
CA MET A 3 -10.16 5.48 -10.39
C MET A 3 -11.41 4.64 -10.15
N LEU A 4 -11.27 3.32 -10.02
CA LEU A 4 -12.38 2.43 -9.71
C LEU A 4 -12.96 2.71 -8.32
N ALA A 5 -12.11 2.91 -7.33
CA ALA A 5 -12.54 3.33 -6.00
C ALA A 5 -13.25 4.69 -6.02
N GLY A 6 -12.67 5.66 -6.75
CA GLY A 6 -13.27 6.99 -6.94
C GLY A 6 -14.65 6.91 -7.58
N PHE A 7 -14.81 6.11 -8.60
CA PHE A 7 -16.11 5.86 -9.23
C PHE A 7 -17.14 5.32 -8.23
N CYS A 8 -16.77 4.34 -7.41
CA CYS A 8 -17.67 3.75 -6.42
C CYS A 8 -18.14 4.72 -5.33
N VAL A 9 -17.31 5.70 -4.96
CA VAL A 9 -17.63 6.66 -3.89
C VAL A 9 -18.03 8.05 -4.42
N GLY A 10 -18.06 8.23 -5.75
CA GLY A 10 -18.40 9.50 -6.39
C GLY A 10 -17.29 10.57 -6.28
N ALA A 11 -16.04 10.16 -6.12
CA ALA A 11 -14.90 11.09 -6.10
C ALA A 11 -14.38 11.34 -7.51
N ASP A 12 -14.06 12.58 -7.82
CA ASP A 12 -13.50 13.03 -9.10
C ASP A 12 -12.00 13.30 -9.07
N THR A 13 -11.40 13.22 -7.90
CA THR A 13 -9.99 13.55 -7.68
C THR A 13 -9.30 12.49 -6.84
N GLY A 14 -8.19 11.97 -7.35
CA GLY A 14 -7.29 11.07 -6.63
C GLY A 14 -5.98 11.76 -6.27
N VAL A 15 -5.60 11.72 -4.99
CA VAL A 15 -4.32 12.26 -4.52
C VAL A 15 -3.34 11.13 -4.26
N LEU A 16 -2.25 11.11 -4.98
CA LEU A 16 -1.14 10.18 -4.80
C LEU A 16 -0.08 10.85 -3.92
N TYR A 17 -0.04 10.45 -2.65
CA TYR A 17 0.89 10.99 -1.66
C TYR A 17 2.09 10.03 -1.53
N ILE A 18 3.24 10.44 -2.06
CA ILE A 18 4.43 9.61 -2.17
C ILE A 18 5.56 10.21 -1.32
N ARG A 19 6.23 9.37 -0.55
CA ARG A 19 7.35 9.81 0.30
C ARG A 19 8.48 10.39 -0.53
N ALA A 20 9.11 11.46 -0.01
CA ALA A 20 10.22 12.15 -0.66
C ALA A 20 11.46 11.25 -0.85
N GLU A 21 11.57 10.20 -0.03
CA GLU A 21 12.65 9.22 -0.05
C GLU A 21 12.59 8.28 -1.25
N TYR A 22 11.49 8.31 -2.03
CA TYR A 22 11.30 7.51 -3.24
C TYR A 22 11.20 8.39 -4.50
N PRO A 23 12.26 9.14 -4.88
CA PRO A 23 12.20 10.08 -6.00
C PRO A 23 11.89 9.39 -7.33
N GLU A 24 12.40 8.19 -7.56
CA GLU A 24 12.13 7.41 -8.77
C GLU A 24 10.65 7.03 -8.87
N ALA A 25 10.03 6.62 -7.76
CA ALA A 25 8.60 6.30 -7.73
C ALA A 25 7.74 7.53 -8.08
N VAL A 26 8.12 8.72 -7.60
CA VAL A 26 7.43 9.97 -7.95
C VAL A 26 7.44 10.20 -9.46
N GLU A 27 8.60 10.04 -10.11
CA GLU A 27 8.73 10.26 -11.55
C GLU A 27 8.02 9.18 -12.39
N ILE A 28 8.05 7.92 -11.95
CA ILE A 28 7.31 6.83 -12.58
C ILE A 28 5.80 7.11 -12.53
N VAL A 29 5.29 7.51 -11.36
CA VAL A 29 3.87 7.81 -11.19
C VAL A 29 3.44 9.03 -12.00
N LYS A 30 4.26 10.09 -12.02
CA LYS A 30 3.98 11.28 -12.87
C LYS A 30 3.89 10.92 -14.35
N ARG A 31 4.82 10.10 -14.85
CA ARG A 31 4.77 9.61 -16.25
C ARG A 31 3.52 8.80 -16.50
N ALA A 32 3.18 7.87 -15.62
CA ALA A 32 1.96 7.07 -15.74
C ALA A 32 0.68 7.94 -15.79
N VAL A 33 0.60 8.97 -14.94
CA VAL A 33 -0.52 9.92 -14.97
C VAL A 33 -0.54 10.72 -16.28
N ALA A 34 0.61 11.17 -16.79
CA ALA A 34 0.70 11.87 -18.07
C ALA A 34 0.26 10.96 -19.24
N ASP A 35 0.67 9.70 -19.25
CA ASP A 35 0.28 8.71 -20.25
C ASP A 35 -1.24 8.43 -20.23
N LEU A 36 -1.83 8.36 -19.05
CA LEU A 36 -3.30 8.23 -18.91
C LEU A 36 -4.02 9.47 -19.49
N GLY A 37 -3.48 10.67 -19.25
CA GLY A 37 -4.01 11.92 -19.81
C GLY A 37 -3.91 11.94 -21.33
N ALA A 38 -2.75 11.59 -21.89
CA ALA A 38 -2.53 11.54 -23.34
C ALA A 38 -3.48 10.55 -24.06
N ARG A 39 -3.91 9.50 -23.36
CA ARG A 39 -4.86 8.49 -23.87
C ARG A 39 -6.32 8.86 -23.62
N GLY A 40 -6.61 10.01 -22.99
CA GLY A 40 -7.97 10.41 -22.62
C GLY A 40 -8.63 9.50 -21.58
N TRP A 41 -7.83 8.83 -20.74
CA TRP A 41 -8.33 7.93 -19.68
C TRP A 41 -8.51 8.65 -18.34
N ILE A 42 -8.11 9.92 -18.27
CA ILE A 42 -8.38 10.83 -17.15
C ILE A 42 -8.74 12.21 -17.70
N GLY A 43 -9.36 13.04 -16.89
CA GLY A 43 -9.85 14.37 -17.25
C GLY A 43 -11.36 14.47 -17.11
N THR A 44 -11.99 15.21 -18.01
CA THR A 44 -13.44 15.40 -18.07
C THR A 44 -14.09 14.44 -19.07
N ASN A 45 -15.26 13.92 -18.73
CA ASN A 45 -16.06 13.04 -19.61
C ASN A 45 -15.24 11.91 -20.23
N ILE A 46 -14.55 11.15 -19.38
CA ILE A 46 -13.60 10.10 -19.77
C ILE A 46 -14.27 9.13 -20.76
N GLN A 47 -13.73 9.04 -22.00
CA GLN A 47 -14.24 8.15 -23.05
C GLN A 47 -15.75 8.31 -23.33
N GLY A 48 -16.33 9.48 -23.07
CA GLY A 48 -17.75 9.75 -23.25
C GLY A 48 -18.66 9.15 -22.16
N SER A 49 -18.11 8.71 -21.04
CA SER A 49 -18.86 8.03 -19.98
C SER A 49 -19.62 8.98 -19.03
N GLY A 50 -19.40 10.29 -19.12
CA GLY A 50 -19.89 11.27 -18.15
C GLY A 50 -19.10 11.29 -16.83
N ILE A 51 -18.01 10.51 -16.73
CA ILE A 51 -17.17 10.43 -15.53
C ILE A 51 -16.00 11.38 -15.66
N ASP A 52 -15.76 12.18 -14.62
CA ASP A 52 -14.58 13.01 -14.47
C ASP A 52 -13.64 12.36 -13.45
N PHE A 53 -12.34 12.34 -13.74
CA PHE A 53 -11.35 11.95 -12.77
C PHE A 53 -9.97 12.55 -13.05
N ARG A 54 -9.32 13.08 -12.02
CA ARG A 54 -8.00 13.71 -12.11
C ARG A 54 -7.08 13.19 -11.03
N PHE A 55 -5.80 13.15 -11.32
CA PHE A 55 -4.77 12.81 -10.34
C PHE A 55 -3.97 14.04 -9.91
N LYS A 56 -3.66 14.10 -8.62
CA LYS A 56 -2.69 15.01 -8.05
C LYS A 56 -1.57 14.21 -7.39
N VAL A 57 -0.34 14.37 -7.87
CA VAL A 57 0.84 13.71 -7.29
C VAL A 57 1.50 14.68 -6.33
N ILE A 58 1.62 14.29 -5.07
CA ILE A 58 2.24 15.07 -4.01
C ILE A 58 3.47 14.32 -3.51
N LYS A 59 4.62 15.00 -3.58
CA LYS A 59 5.85 14.54 -2.94
C LYS A 59 5.80 14.98 -1.47
N ALA A 60 5.70 14.03 -0.57
CA ALA A 60 5.65 14.28 0.87
C ALA A 60 6.98 14.80 1.41
N ALA A 61 6.94 15.72 2.35
CA ALA A 61 8.11 16.14 3.13
C ALA A 61 8.27 15.21 4.35
N GLY A 62 8.75 14.02 4.10
CA GLY A 62 9.02 12.87 4.89
C GLY A 62 8.97 12.91 6.41
N ALA A 63 7.87 12.45 7.00
CA ALA A 63 7.88 11.89 8.35
C ALA A 63 7.11 10.57 8.34
N TYR A 64 7.57 9.57 9.07
CA TYR A 64 6.91 8.24 9.13
C TYR A 64 5.45 8.34 9.60
N VAL A 65 5.16 9.25 10.55
CA VAL A 65 3.80 9.50 11.06
C VAL A 65 2.81 9.90 9.96
N CYS A 66 3.26 10.49 8.86
CA CYS A 66 2.41 10.83 7.71
C CYS A 66 1.91 9.61 6.93
N GLY A 67 2.27 8.39 7.33
CA GLY A 67 1.62 7.16 6.88
C GLY A 67 0.27 6.89 7.57
N GLU A 68 0.03 7.49 8.74
CA GLU A 68 -1.28 7.50 9.39
C GLU A 68 -2.23 8.44 8.61
N GLU A 69 -3.47 8.00 8.38
CA GLU A 69 -4.39 8.68 7.45
C GLU A 69 -4.66 10.15 7.80
N THR A 70 -4.82 10.49 9.06
CA THR A 70 -5.14 11.86 9.48
C THR A 70 -3.91 12.77 9.50
N ALA A 71 -2.75 12.23 9.86
CA ALA A 71 -1.47 12.93 9.74
C ALA A 71 -1.10 13.20 8.27
N LEU A 72 -1.41 12.26 7.38
CA LEU A 72 -1.30 12.42 5.93
C LEU A 72 -2.16 13.59 5.43
N LEU A 73 -3.42 13.65 5.86
CA LEU A 73 -4.33 14.74 5.51
C LEU A 73 -3.81 16.10 5.99
N ASN A 74 -3.32 16.19 7.23
CA ASN A 74 -2.69 17.40 7.75
C ASN A 74 -1.48 17.82 6.90
N SER A 75 -0.64 16.88 6.51
CA SER A 75 0.52 17.15 5.67
C SER A 75 0.12 17.68 4.29
N ILE A 76 -0.92 17.12 3.66
CA ILE A 76 -1.45 17.61 2.38
C ILE A 76 -2.02 19.02 2.53
N GLU A 77 -2.63 19.35 3.65
CA GLU A 77 -3.15 20.68 3.98
C GLU A 77 -2.04 21.71 4.32
N GLY A 78 -0.77 21.30 4.30
CA GLY A 78 0.36 22.16 4.66
C GLY A 78 0.53 22.36 6.17
N LYS A 79 -0.12 21.55 6.98
CA LYS A 79 -0.01 21.53 8.43
C LYS A 79 1.07 20.53 8.87
N ARG A 80 1.48 20.59 10.13
CA ARG A 80 2.32 19.58 10.73
C ARG A 80 1.62 18.21 10.66
N GLY A 81 2.37 17.15 10.35
CA GLY A 81 1.87 15.78 10.30
C GLY A 81 1.58 15.23 11.70
N GLU A 82 0.44 15.60 12.24
CA GLU A 82 -0.05 15.15 13.54
C GLU A 82 -1.36 14.40 13.39
N VAL A 83 -1.58 13.39 14.23
CA VAL A 83 -2.81 12.60 14.23
C VAL A 83 -3.99 13.46 14.72
N ARG A 84 -5.12 13.38 14.02
CA ARG A 84 -6.39 13.99 14.44
C ARG A 84 -7.16 13.05 15.35
N THR A 85 -7.84 13.60 16.36
CA THR A 85 -8.83 12.83 17.14
C THR A 85 -9.99 12.37 16.26
N ARG A 86 -10.48 11.17 16.51
CA ARG A 86 -11.65 10.59 15.85
C ARG A 86 -12.72 10.26 16.90
N PRO A 87 -14.01 10.55 16.71
CA PRO A 87 -14.61 11.21 15.54
C PRO A 87 -14.27 12.72 15.44
N PRO A 88 -14.41 13.38 14.26
CA PRO A 88 -14.94 12.82 13.01
C PRO A 88 -13.91 11.95 12.26
N TYR A 89 -14.40 10.94 11.55
CA TYR A 89 -13.58 10.10 10.67
C TYR A 89 -13.33 10.79 9.32
N PRO A 90 -12.24 10.49 8.59
CA PRO A 90 -11.95 11.10 7.29
C PRO A 90 -13.08 10.98 6.27
N ALA A 91 -13.83 9.89 6.30
CA ALA A 91 -15.03 9.72 5.45
C ALA A 91 -16.14 10.72 5.73
N GLN A 92 -16.15 11.33 6.91
CA GLN A 92 -17.09 12.39 7.29
C GLN A 92 -16.45 13.77 7.11
N GLN A 93 -15.22 13.94 7.58
CA GLN A 93 -14.48 15.21 7.59
C GLN A 93 -12.98 14.95 7.41
N GLY A 94 -12.55 14.81 6.17
CA GLY A 94 -11.16 14.53 5.79
C GLY A 94 -10.43 15.75 5.26
N LEU A 95 -9.91 15.66 4.05
CA LEU A 95 -9.10 16.70 3.40
C LEU A 95 -9.89 17.98 3.19
N PHE A 96 -9.38 19.09 3.70
CA PHE A 96 -10.06 20.40 3.70
C PHE A 96 -11.50 20.33 4.21
N ASN A 97 -11.73 19.53 5.24
CA ASN A 97 -13.04 19.27 5.86
C ASN A 97 -14.08 18.63 4.91
N ARG A 98 -13.65 18.00 3.84
CA ARG A 98 -14.53 17.26 2.92
C ARG A 98 -14.43 15.75 3.15
N PRO A 99 -15.48 14.98 2.87
CA PRO A 99 -15.44 13.53 2.90
C PRO A 99 -14.26 13.01 2.06
N THR A 100 -13.43 12.17 2.66
CA THR A 100 -12.22 11.66 2.01
C THR A 100 -12.00 10.19 2.35
N VAL A 101 -11.75 9.38 1.33
CA VAL A 101 -11.36 7.97 1.50
C VAL A 101 -9.84 7.86 1.36
N VAL A 102 -9.20 7.26 2.34
CA VAL A 102 -7.76 7.00 2.35
C VAL A 102 -7.51 5.50 2.27
N ASN A 103 -6.72 5.08 1.30
CA ASN A 103 -6.35 3.67 1.13
C ASN A 103 -4.85 3.51 0.90
N ASN A 104 -4.31 2.39 1.37
CA ASN A 104 -2.96 1.99 1.02
C ASN A 104 -2.84 1.68 -0.47
N VAL A 105 -1.67 1.95 -1.05
CA VAL A 105 -1.38 1.72 -2.48
C VAL A 105 -1.52 0.24 -2.83
N GLU A 106 -1.04 -0.67 -1.99
CA GLU A 106 -1.14 -2.12 -2.20
C GLU A 106 -2.60 -2.57 -2.28
N THR A 107 -3.47 -2.06 -1.40
CA THR A 107 -4.92 -2.32 -1.44
C THR A 107 -5.51 -1.90 -2.79
N LEU A 108 -5.21 -0.68 -3.24
CA LEU A 108 -5.74 -0.19 -4.53
C LEU A 108 -5.11 -0.89 -5.74
N ALA A 109 -3.89 -1.40 -5.61
CA ALA A 109 -3.23 -2.20 -6.67
C ALA A 109 -3.92 -3.55 -6.88
N CYS A 110 -4.51 -4.14 -5.85
CA CYS A 110 -5.28 -5.39 -5.97
C CYS A 110 -6.62 -5.22 -6.69
N VAL A 111 -7.23 -4.01 -6.63
CA VAL A 111 -8.59 -3.77 -7.18
C VAL A 111 -8.74 -4.16 -8.67
N PRO A 112 -7.81 -3.81 -9.58
CA PRO A 112 -7.93 -4.22 -10.98
C PRO A 112 -7.93 -5.74 -11.16
N TRP A 113 -7.14 -6.45 -10.36
CA TRP A 113 -7.12 -7.91 -10.40
C TRP A 113 -8.46 -8.49 -9.92
N VAL A 114 -9.00 -7.97 -8.84
CA VAL A 114 -10.31 -8.37 -8.30
C VAL A 114 -11.42 -8.12 -9.31
N VAL A 115 -11.43 -6.95 -9.96
CA VAL A 115 -12.45 -6.63 -11.00
C VAL A 115 -12.36 -7.59 -12.19
N LYS A 116 -11.13 -7.96 -12.60
CA LYS A 116 -10.91 -8.86 -13.73
C LYS A 116 -11.27 -10.31 -13.42
N ASN A 117 -10.96 -10.81 -12.21
CA ASN A 117 -11.03 -12.23 -11.86
C ASN A 117 -12.17 -12.58 -10.91
N GLY A 118 -12.78 -11.57 -10.30
CA GLY A 118 -13.86 -11.71 -9.33
C GLY A 118 -13.39 -11.86 -7.89
N GLY A 119 -14.21 -11.39 -6.95
CA GLY A 119 -13.92 -11.43 -5.51
C GLY A 119 -13.76 -12.85 -4.96
N ALA A 120 -14.53 -13.81 -5.48
CA ALA A 120 -14.42 -15.21 -5.08
C ALA A 120 -13.06 -15.84 -5.46
N ALA A 121 -12.45 -15.39 -6.56
CA ALA A 121 -11.11 -15.83 -6.94
C ALA A 121 -10.05 -15.22 -6.01
N PHE A 122 -10.21 -13.95 -5.64
CA PHE A 122 -9.31 -13.27 -4.70
C PHE A 122 -9.39 -13.89 -3.30
N ALA A 123 -10.58 -14.24 -2.84
CA ALA A 123 -10.80 -14.88 -1.55
C ALA A 123 -10.17 -16.27 -1.41
N LYS A 124 -9.78 -16.90 -2.52
CA LYS A 124 -9.06 -18.20 -2.53
C LYS A 124 -7.54 -18.05 -2.38
N LEU A 125 -7.02 -16.83 -2.53
CA LEU A 125 -5.61 -16.53 -2.33
C LEU A 125 -5.39 -16.18 -0.86
N GLY A 126 -4.42 -16.80 -0.23
CA GLY A 126 -4.09 -16.51 1.16
C GLY A 126 -4.79 -17.41 2.17
N THR A 127 -5.10 -16.85 3.35
CA THR A 127 -5.79 -17.51 4.44
C THR A 127 -7.24 -17.06 4.56
N ASP A 128 -8.04 -17.70 5.41
CA ASP A 128 -9.44 -17.29 5.65
C ASP A 128 -9.59 -15.86 6.20
N LYS A 129 -8.56 -15.34 6.88
CA LYS A 129 -8.56 -14.00 7.48
C LYS A 129 -7.68 -13.00 6.76
N SER A 130 -6.68 -13.47 6.01
CA SER A 130 -5.73 -12.67 5.26
C SER A 130 -5.74 -13.09 3.80
N ASN A 131 -6.64 -12.51 3.00
CA ASN A 131 -6.76 -12.83 1.59
C ASN A 131 -5.77 -12.04 0.73
N GLY A 132 -5.40 -12.64 -0.40
CA GLY A 132 -4.56 -12.02 -1.42
C GLY A 132 -3.08 -12.29 -1.24
N SER A 133 -2.28 -11.38 -1.75
CA SER A 133 -0.82 -11.42 -1.70
C SER A 133 -0.24 -10.25 -0.92
N LYS A 134 1.03 -10.37 -0.57
CA LYS A 134 1.80 -9.36 0.15
C LYS A 134 3.15 -9.14 -0.49
N LEU A 135 3.57 -7.88 -0.64
CA LEU A 135 4.94 -7.56 -0.98
C LEU A 135 5.82 -7.63 0.26
N VAL A 136 6.85 -8.48 0.22
CA VAL A 136 7.85 -8.60 1.28
C VAL A 136 9.21 -8.13 0.75
N CYS A 137 9.88 -7.28 1.53
CA CYS A 137 11.22 -6.78 1.22
C CYS A 137 12.23 -7.49 2.12
N LEU A 138 13.19 -8.18 1.50
CA LEU A 138 14.31 -8.82 2.17
C LEU A 138 15.53 -7.91 2.08
N ASP A 139 16.14 -7.62 3.21
CA ASP A 139 17.30 -6.73 3.29
C ASP A 139 18.61 -7.43 2.93
N SER A 140 19.73 -6.72 3.05
CA SER A 140 21.08 -7.23 2.78
C SER A 140 21.56 -8.31 3.77
N GLY A 141 20.78 -8.66 4.78
CA GLY A 141 21.03 -9.80 5.67
C GLY A 141 20.73 -11.15 5.02
N PHE A 142 19.98 -11.15 3.91
CA PHE A 142 19.73 -12.36 3.12
C PHE A 142 20.76 -12.53 2.01
N ASN A 143 20.98 -13.78 1.58
CA ASN A 143 21.84 -14.07 0.43
C ASN A 143 21.27 -13.52 -0.87
N ARG A 144 19.94 -13.45 -0.97
CA ARG A 144 19.22 -12.86 -2.11
C ARG A 144 18.27 -11.77 -1.62
N PRO A 145 18.78 -10.55 -1.38
CA PRO A 145 17.94 -9.42 -1.02
C PRO A 145 17.06 -9.02 -2.19
N GLY A 146 15.90 -8.41 -1.91
CA GLY A 146 14.99 -7.95 -2.94
C GLY A 146 13.55 -7.82 -2.46
N MET A 147 12.67 -7.52 -3.39
CA MET A 147 11.23 -7.43 -3.16
C MET A 147 10.53 -8.60 -3.85
N TYR A 148 9.70 -9.30 -3.11
CA TYR A 148 9.00 -10.50 -3.55
C TYR A 148 7.52 -10.38 -3.26
N GLU A 149 6.67 -10.85 -4.17
CA GLU A 149 5.26 -11.03 -3.92
C GLU A 149 5.00 -12.47 -3.49
N VAL A 150 4.29 -12.63 -2.38
CA VAL A 150 3.91 -13.93 -1.81
C VAL A 150 2.43 -13.94 -1.45
N GLU A 151 1.77 -15.07 -1.54
CA GLU A 151 0.43 -15.22 -0.99
C GLU A 151 0.45 -15.07 0.53
N CYS A 152 -0.57 -14.44 1.09
CA CYS A 152 -0.79 -14.45 2.53
C CYS A 152 -0.86 -15.91 3.02
N GLY A 153 -0.35 -16.17 4.22
CA GLY A 153 -0.21 -17.54 4.74
C GLY A 153 1.08 -18.26 4.30
N THR A 154 1.89 -17.66 3.44
CA THR A 154 3.19 -18.24 3.08
C THR A 154 4.07 -18.39 4.33
N PRO A 155 4.57 -19.61 4.66
CA PRO A 155 5.43 -19.81 5.81
C PRO A 155 6.70 -18.96 5.75
N LEU A 156 7.07 -18.35 6.86
CA LEU A 156 8.24 -17.47 6.92
C LEU A 156 9.54 -18.21 6.62
N GLY A 157 9.65 -19.49 7.03
CA GLY A 157 10.77 -20.35 6.65
C GLY A 157 10.93 -20.47 5.13
N LYS A 158 9.82 -20.63 4.39
CA LYS A 158 9.85 -20.68 2.93
C LYS A 158 10.35 -19.37 2.30
N VAL A 159 9.94 -18.23 2.86
CA VAL A 159 10.42 -16.92 2.41
C VAL A 159 11.94 -16.81 2.61
N ILE A 160 12.44 -17.29 3.75
CA ILE A 160 13.87 -17.27 4.07
C ILE A 160 14.66 -18.18 3.12
N ASP A 161 14.22 -19.44 2.99
CA ASP A 161 15.01 -20.48 2.33
C ASP A 161 14.90 -20.41 0.80
N GLU A 162 13.69 -20.24 0.26
CA GLU A 162 13.48 -20.27 -1.20
C GLU A 162 13.70 -18.90 -1.85
N LEU A 163 13.17 -17.83 -1.26
CA LEU A 163 13.27 -16.49 -1.83
C LEU A 163 14.57 -15.79 -1.43
N GLY A 164 14.86 -15.77 -0.14
CA GLY A 164 16.04 -15.15 0.44
C GLY A 164 17.33 -15.97 0.29
N GLN A 165 17.20 -17.27 -0.01
CA GLN A 165 18.31 -18.23 -0.10
C GLN A 165 19.14 -18.30 1.17
N GLY A 166 18.47 -18.18 2.33
CA GLY A 166 19.11 -18.14 3.64
C GLY A 166 19.77 -16.79 3.96
N PHE A 167 20.54 -16.77 5.03
CA PHE A 167 21.18 -15.56 5.53
C PHE A 167 22.65 -15.48 5.12
N SER A 168 23.11 -14.27 4.81
CA SER A 168 24.51 -13.97 4.48
C SER A 168 25.44 -14.02 5.70
N ARG A 169 24.89 -14.08 6.91
CA ARG A 169 25.62 -14.10 8.19
C ARG A 169 24.80 -14.79 9.29
N PRO A 170 25.40 -15.26 10.39
CA PRO A 170 24.68 -15.82 11.52
C PRO A 170 23.62 -14.84 12.03
N THR A 171 22.36 -15.27 12.05
CA THR A 171 21.20 -14.45 12.39
C THR A 171 20.51 -14.99 13.63
N LYS A 172 20.28 -14.16 14.63
CA LYS A 172 19.61 -14.53 15.89
C LYS A 172 18.12 -14.31 15.85
N ALA A 173 17.69 -13.26 15.14
CA ALA A 173 16.30 -12.85 15.04
C ALA A 173 16.06 -12.04 13.77
N LEU A 174 14.80 -11.94 13.36
CA LEU A 174 14.32 -11.06 12.30
C LEU A 174 13.49 -9.93 12.89
N HIS A 175 13.64 -8.74 12.36
CA HIS A 175 12.72 -7.63 12.57
C HIS A 175 11.73 -7.61 11.40
N ILE A 176 10.44 -7.78 11.69
CA ILE A 176 9.38 -7.94 10.70
C ILE A 176 8.31 -6.88 10.92
N GLY A 177 7.80 -6.29 9.84
CA GLY A 177 6.72 -5.32 9.87
C GLY A 177 7.14 -3.85 9.90
N GLY A 178 8.40 -3.56 9.55
CA GLY A 178 8.94 -2.19 9.51
C GLY A 178 9.19 -1.59 10.90
N PRO A 179 9.35 -0.26 11.03
CA PRO A 179 9.79 0.38 12.27
C PRO A 179 8.93 0.09 13.51
N LEU A 180 7.65 -0.16 13.32
CA LEU A 180 6.71 -0.51 14.40
C LEU A 180 6.46 -2.03 14.50
N GLY A 181 7.22 -2.82 13.75
CA GLY A 181 7.11 -4.27 13.76
C GLY A 181 7.76 -4.93 14.97
N GLY A 182 7.73 -6.26 14.99
CA GLY A 182 8.26 -7.07 16.08
C GLY A 182 9.59 -7.74 15.75
N ILE A 183 10.33 -8.11 16.80
CA ILE A 183 11.54 -8.92 16.69
C ILE A 183 11.17 -10.38 16.96
N VAL A 184 11.41 -11.24 15.98
CA VAL A 184 11.11 -12.66 16.03
C VAL A 184 12.41 -13.46 16.13
N PRO A 185 12.66 -14.23 17.21
CA PRO A 185 13.83 -15.07 17.32
C PRO A 185 13.77 -16.25 16.32
N MET A 186 14.93 -16.68 15.84
CA MET A 186 15.03 -17.77 14.85
C MET A 186 14.33 -19.06 15.29
N SER A 187 14.28 -19.33 16.60
CA SER A 187 13.59 -20.50 17.15
C SER A 187 12.08 -20.53 16.89
N ARG A 188 11.47 -19.40 16.54
CA ARG A 188 10.03 -19.27 16.28
C ARG A 188 9.68 -19.12 14.81
N ILE A 189 10.66 -18.98 13.91
CA ILE A 189 10.44 -18.68 12.49
C ILE A 189 9.51 -19.70 11.82
N ASN A 190 9.70 -20.99 12.08
CA ASN A 190 8.92 -22.04 11.42
C ASN A 190 7.45 -22.13 11.90
N ALA A 191 7.09 -21.41 12.95
CA ALA A 191 5.71 -21.34 13.44
C ALA A 191 4.96 -20.12 12.90
N LEU A 192 5.58 -19.31 12.05
CA LEU A 192 5.03 -18.03 11.57
C LEU A 192 4.83 -18.04 10.05
N SER A 193 3.81 -17.33 9.62
CA SER A 193 3.47 -17.11 8.21
C SER A 193 3.36 -15.62 7.90
N ILE A 194 3.42 -15.26 6.63
CA ILE A 194 3.17 -13.89 6.16
C ILE A 194 1.66 -13.65 6.10
N ASP A 195 1.09 -13.26 7.20
CA ASP A 195 -0.33 -12.94 7.36
C ASP A 195 -0.52 -11.89 8.46
N PHE A 196 -1.74 -11.46 8.70
CA PHE A 196 -2.06 -10.47 9.73
C PHE A 196 -2.35 -11.11 11.08
N GLU A 197 -2.82 -12.33 11.12
CA GLU A 197 -3.22 -13.03 12.34
C GLU A 197 -2.04 -13.57 13.15
N THR A 198 -0.96 -13.96 12.50
CA THR A 198 0.22 -14.55 13.14
C THR A 198 1.05 -13.53 13.95
N PHE A 199 0.94 -12.24 13.60
CA PHE A 199 1.69 -11.14 14.24
C PHE A 199 0.81 -10.25 15.15
N GLN A 200 -0.38 -10.71 15.52
CA GLN A 200 -1.26 -10.02 16.47
C GLN A 200 -0.91 -10.32 17.93
#